data_f1a276e8c04eb025e65c9e31627d922f
#
_entry.id   f1a276e8c04eb025e65c9e31627d922f
#
_cell.length_a   1.000
_cell.length_b   1.000
_cell.length_c   1.000
_cell.angle_alpha   90.00
_cell.angle_beta   90.00
_cell.angle_gamma   90.00
#
_symmetry.space_group_name_H-M   'P 1'
#
loop_
_entity.id
_entity.type
_entity.pdbx_description
1 polymer ?
#
loop_
_entity_poly.entity_id
_entity_poly.type
_entity_poly.pdbx_seq_one_letter_code
_entity_poly.pdbx_strand_id
1 'polypeptide(L)'
;MKAIAPTAKHPTAAAKWHSSDELKAVVQRWATRINVQVRQLHLRPMKTKWASMSTAGRLTLNTELLALPPDLGEFVIVHELVHLLVPNHGKVFKSFMFAYLPDWEEREQRLHSYS
;
A
#
# COMPACT_ATOMS: atom_id res chain seq x y z
N MET A 1 5.26 27.05 3.58
CA MET A 1 5.51 26.77 2.94
C MET A 1 5.67 26.46 2.69
N LYS A 2 5.56 26.37 2.94
CA LYS A 2 5.79 25.97 2.46
C LYS A 2 5.86 25.28 2.33
N ALA A 3 5.66 25.16 2.65
CA ALA A 3 5.77 24.51 2.26
C ALA A 3 5.66 23.93 2.29
N ILE A 4 5.47 23.85 2.49
CA ILE A 4 5.38 23.26 2.24
C ILE A 4 5.00 22.83 1.98
N ALA A 5 4.79 22.90 2.26
CA ALA A 5 4.44 22.41 1.78
C ALA A 5 4.18 21.96 1.47
N PRO A 6 4.10 21.89 1.48
CA PRO A 6 3.78 21.29 1.12
C PRO A 6 3.39 20.90 1.03
N THR A 7 3.28 20.82 1.20
CA THR A 7 2.92 20.33 1.00
C THR A 7 2.28 20.02 0.91
N ALA A 8 2.24 20.83 1.19
CA ALA A 8 1.01 20.35 1.34
C ALA A 8 0.55 19.26 0.56
N LYS A 9 0.95 19.17 -0.37
CA LYS A 9 0.65 18.03 -1.04
C LYS A 9 0.94 16.84 -0.23
N HIS A 10 2.00 16.89 0.39
CA HIS A 10 2.25 15.86 1.29
C HIS A 10 1.49 16.12 2.51
N PRO A 11 0.74 15.16 2.88
CA PRO A 11 0.07 15.26 4.13
C PRO A 11 1.08 15.55 5.18
N THR A 12 0.73 16.40 6.03
CA THR A 12 1.57 16.71 7.14
C THR A 12 1.57 15.54 8.10
N ALA A 13 2.21 15.72 9.23
CA ALA A 13 2.18 14.72 10.26
C ALA A 13 0.77 14.35 10.69
N ALA A 14 -0.20 15.22 10.42
CA ALA A 14 -1.57 14.93 10.77
C ALA A 14 -2.20 13.90 9.84
N ALA A 15 -1.62 13.67 8.67
CA ALA A 15 -2.21 12.73 7.74
C ALA A 15 -1.86 11.31 8.15
N LYS A 16 -2.80 10.68 8.78
CA LYS A 16 -2.69 9.29 9.20
C LYS A 16 -3.99 8.58 8.89
N TRP A 17 -3.95 7.27 8.92
CA TRP A 17 -5.17 6.51 8.81
C TRP A 17 -6.04 6.77 10.03
N HIS A 18 -7.31 7.06 9.80
CA HIS A 18 -8.24 7.30 10.89
C HIS A 18 -8.71 6.02 11.54
N SER A 19 -8.77 4.94 10.78
CA SER A 19 -9.27 3.68 11.30
C SER A 19 -8.87 2.54 10.38
N SER A 20 -9.01 1.32 10.88
CA SER A 20 -8.81 0.14 10.05
C SER A 20 -9.85 0.06 8.93
N ASP A 21 -11.04 0.62 9.15
CA ASP A 21 -12.07 0.63 8.10
C ASP A 21 -11.64 1.47 6.92
N GLU A 22 -10.95 2.57 7.17
CA GLU A 22 -10.43 3.40 6.09
C GLU A 22 -9.39 2.62 5.27
N LEU A 23 -8.53 1.89 5.94
CA LEU A 23 -7.54 1.06 5.27
C LEU A 23 -8.21 -0.01 4.42
N LYS A 24 -9.23 -0.66 4.96
CA LYS A 24 -9.97 -1.68 4.22
C LYS A 24 -10.68 -1.09 3.00
N ALA A 25 -11.20 0.13 3.12
CA ALA A 25 -11.85 0.80 1.98
C ALA A 25 -10.86 1.06 0.86
N VAL A 26 -9.61 1.42 1.20
CA VAL A 26 -8.58 1.63 0.19
C VAL A 26 -8.25 0.31 -0.52
N VAL A 27 -8.20 -0.79 0.22
CA VAL A 27 -7.98 -2.11 -0.39
C VAL A 27 -9.08 -2.41 -1.42
N GLN A 28 -10.34 -2.20 -1.07
CA GLN A 28 -11.45 -2.48 -1.97
C GLN A 28 -11.42 -1.59 -3.21
N ARG A 29 -11.10 -0.32 -3.02
CA ARG A 29 -11.03 0.62 -4.13
C ARG A 29 -9.95 0.22 -5.12
N TRP A 30 -8.78 -0.15 -4.63
CA TRP A 30 -7.70 -0.59 -5.49
C TRP A 30 -7.95 -1.94 -6.12
N ALA A 31 -8.55 -2.88 -5.38
CA ALA A 31 -8.89 -4.18 -5.95
C ALA A 31 -9.84 -4.03 -7.13
N THR A 32 -10.81 -3.14 -7.02
CA THR A 32 -11.72 -2.85 -8.12
C THR A 32 -10.98 -2.25 -9.31
N ARG A 33 -10.10 -1.29 -9.04
CA ARG A 33 -9.37 -0.59 -10.11
C ARG A 33 -8.40 -1.52 -10.83
N ILE A 34 -7.72 -2.39 -10.10
CA ILE A 34 -6.76 -3.33 -10.67
C ILE A 34 -7.48 -4.54 -11.26
N ASN A 35 -8.74 -4.71 -10.88
CA ASN A 35 -9.58 -5.82 -11.32
C ASN A 35 -9.07 -7.16 -10.81
N VAL A 36 -8.79 -7.20 -9.51
CA VAL A 36 -8.43 -8.42 -8.81
C VAL A 36 -9.39 -8.64 -7.66
N GLN A 37 -9.46 -9.86 -7.16
CA GLN A 37 -10.37 -10.21 -6.10
C GLN A 37 -9.60 -10.57 -4.84
N VAL A 38 -9.86 -9.82 -3.76
CA VAL A 38 -9.33 -10.14 -2.44
C VAL A 38 -10.40 -10.95 -1.73
N ARG A 39 -10.11 -12.22 -1.50
CA ARG A 39 -11.10 -13.13 -0.91
C ARG A 39 -11.19 -12.99 0.59
N GLN A 40 -10.06 -12.70 1.23
CA GLN A 40 -10.01 -12.49 2.67
C GLN A 40 -9.04 -11.37 2.97
N LEU A 41 -9.38 -10.56 3.97
CA LEU A 41 -8.54 -9.44 4.39
C LEU A 41 -8.39 -9.52 5.90
N HIS A 42 -7.13 -9.61 6.35
CA HIS A 42 -6.82 -9.68 7.78
C HIS A 42 -5.86 -8.57 8.15
N LEU A 43 -6.06 -7.99 9.32
CA LEU A 43 -5.10 -7.08 9.93
C LEU A 43 -4.56 -7.74 11.18
N ARG A 44 -3.25 -7.79 11.31
CA ARG A 44 -2.63 -8.30 12.53
C ARG A 44 -1.19 -7.82 12.63
N PRO A 45 -0.61 -7.83 13.83
CA PRO A 45 0.81 -7.48 13.96
C PRO A 45 1.67 -8.46 13.19
N MET A 46 2.68 -7.94 12.49
CA MET A 46 3.63 -8.77 11.76
C MET A 46 5.02 -8.29 12.10
N LYS A 47 5.98 -9.21 12.24
CA LYS A 47 7.31 -8.85 12.73
C LYS A 47 8.26 -8.41 11.62
N THR A 48 8.17 -9.05 10.46
CA THR A 48 9.19 -8.85 9.43
C THR A 48 8.63 -8.35 8.11
N LYS A 49 7.31 -8.13 8.04
CA LYS A 49 6.67 -7.72 6.79
C LYS A 49 5.65 -6.65 7.05
N TRP A 50 5.39 -5.85 6.02
CA TRP A 50 4.27 -4.92 6.05
C TRP A 50 2.98 -5.58 5.60
N ALA A 51 3.07 -6.61 4.76
CA ALA A 51 1.90 -7.30 4.24
C ALA A 51 2.31 -8.61 3.58
N SER A 52 1.34 -9.46 3.32
CA SER A 52 1.56 -10.65 2.52
C SER A 52 0.27 -10.97 1.75
N MET A 53 0.45 -11.59 0.59
CA MET A 53 -0.66 -11.99 -0.25
C MET A 53 -0.50 -13.45 -0.62
N SER A 54 -1.51 -14.27 -0.33
CA SER A 54 -1.48 -15.67 -0.76
C SER A 54 -2.02 -15.78 -2.18
N THR A 55 -1.66 -16.85 -2.87
CA THR A 55 -2.19 -17.08 -4.21
C THR A 55 -3.68 -17.32 -4.20
N ALA A 56 -4.25 -17.67 -3.06
CA ALA A 56 -5.69 -17.86 -2.92
C ALA A 56 -6.44 -16.56 -2.66
N GLY A 57 -5.75 -15.41 -2.63
CA GLY A 57 -6.43 -14.14 -2.46
C GLY A 57 -6.59 -13.67 -1.03
N ARG A 58 -5.80 -14.21 -0.10
CA ARG A 58 -5.81 -13.74 1.29
C ARG A 58 -4.76 -12.66 1.45
N LEU A 59 -5.20 -11.46 1.75
CA LEU A 59 -4.32 -10.33 2.02
C LEU A 59 -4.23 -10.14 3.53
N THR A 60 -3.00 -10.17 4.05
CA THR A 60 -2.75 -9.87 5.46
C THR A 60 -1.95 -8.57 5.52
N LEU A 61 -2.45 -7.61 6.29
CA LEU A 61 -1.81 -6.31 6.46
C LEU A 61 -1.32 -6.17 7.89
N ASN A 62 -0.14 -5.60 8.04
CA ASN A 62 0.42 -5.31 9.35
C ASN A 62 -0.33 -4.14 9.96
N THR A 63 -0.80 -4.30 11.21
CA THR A 63 -1.51 -3.22 11.89
C THR A 63 -0.66 -1.97 12.04
N GLU A 64 0.66 -2.08 11.99
CA GLU A 64 1.52 -0.91 12.08
C GLU A 64 1.41 0.00 10.85
N LEU A 65 0.81 -0.47 9.76
CA LEU A 65 0.53 0.41 8.64
C LEU A 65 -0.36 1.57 9.04
N LEU A 66 -1.19 1.38 10.06
CA LEU A 66 -2.07 2.45 10.54
C LEU A 66 -1.29 3.63 11.13
N ALA A 67 -0.05 3.42 11.53
CA ALA A 67 0.79 4.47 12.09
C ALA A 67 1.66 5.16 11.01
N LEU A 68 1.62 4.67 9.78
CA LEU A 68 2.42 5.25 8.69
C LEU A 68 1.61 6.30 7.93
N PRO A 69 2.30 7.19 7.19
CA PRO A 69 1.59 8.05 6.26
C PRO A 69 0.73 7.22 5.30
N PRO A 70 -0.49 7.67 5.02
CA PRO A 70 -1.40 6.86 4.18
C PRO A 70 -0.87 6.51 2.80
N ASP A 71 -0.06 7.37 2.19
CA ASP A 71 0.46 7.06 0.86
C ASP A 71 1.44 5.88 0.89
N LEU A 72 2.09 5.62 2.02
CA LEU A 72 2.95 4.44 2.15
C LEU A 72 2.12 3.18 2.32
N GLY A 73 1.05 3.26 3.09
CA GLY A 73 0.11 2.14 3.19
C GLY A 73 -0.52 1.83 1.85
N GLU A 74 -0.87 2.86 1.09
CA GLU A 74 -1.43 2.67 -0.24
C GLU A 74 -0.42 1.94 -1.14
N PHE A 75 0.85 2.32 -1.08
CA PHE A 75 1.88 1.63 -1.84
C PHE A 75 1.92 0.14 -1.50
N VAL A 76 1.91 -0.18 -0.20
CA VAL A 76 1.95 -1.58 0.24
C VAL A 76 0.75 -2.35 -0.31
N ILE A 77 -0.43 -1.75 -0.24
CA ILE A 77 -1.66 -2.38 -0.74
C ILE A 77 -1.55 -2.65 -2.24
N VAL A 78 -1.17 -1.66 -3.03
CA VAL A 78 -1.07 -1.82 -4.48
C VAL A 78 -0.02 -2.86 -4.83
N HIS A 79 1.12 -2.83 -4.14
CA HIS A 79 2.18 -3.79 -4.34
C HIS A 79 1.67 -5.23 -4.17
N GLU A 80 0.91 -5.47 -3.11
CA GLU A 80 0.39 -6.82 -2.85
C GLU A 80 -0.71 -7.20 -3.83
N LEU A 81 -1.57 -6.26 -4.20
CA LEU A 81 -2.63 -6.58 -5.16
C LEU A 81 -2.07 -6.90 -6.54
N VAL A 82 -1.01 -6.22 -6.95
CA VAL A 82 -0.38 -6.50 -8.23
C VAL A 82 0.20 -7.92 -8.24
N HIS A 83 0.59 -8.45 -7.09
CA HIS A 83 1.05 -9.83 -7.02
C HIS A 83 -0.02 -10.85 -7.39
N LEU A 84 -1.28 -10.49 -7.35
CA LEU A 84 -2.33 -11.37 -7.88
C LEU A 84 -2.32 -11.43 -9.40
N LEU A 85 -1.69 -10.46 -10.05
CA LEU A 85 -1.52 -10.46 -11.50
C LEU A 85 -0.17 -11.05 -11.90
N VAL A 86 0.88 -10.71 -11.14
CA VAL A 86 2.26 -11.07 -11.50
C VAL A 86 2.99 -11.47 -10.23
N PRO A 87 3.40 -12.74 -10.10
CA PRO A 87 4.00 -13.19 -8.84
C PRO A 87 5.42 -12.69 -8.57
N ASN A 88 6.19 -12.37 -9.62
CA ASN A 88 7.56 -11.93 -9.41
C ASN A 88 7.72 -10.44 -9.67
N HIS A 89 8.85 -9.88 -9.25
CA HIS A 89 9.10 -8.44 -9.33
C HIS A 89 9.83 -8.03 -10.62
N GLY A 90 9.56 -8.71 -11.74
CA GLY A 90 10.22 -8.40 -13.00
C GLY A 90 9.63 -7.21 -13.71
N LYS A 91 9.89 -7.13 -15.02
CA LYS A 91 9.48 -5.97 -15.82
C LYS A 91 7.98 -5.77 -15.86
N VAL A 92 7.22 -6.85 -15.94
CA VAL A 92 5.76 -6.75 -16.01
C VAL A 92 5.21 -6.20 -14.70
N PHE A 93 5.73 -6.68 -13.57
CA PHE A 93 5.34 -6.16 -12.26
C PHE A 93 5.58 -4.65 -12.20
N LYS A 94 6.78 -4.23 -12.60
CA LYS A 94 7.13 -2.81 -12.55
C LYS A 94 6.24 -1.97 -13.47
N SER A 95 5.88 -2.52 -14.63
CA SER A 95 4.99 -1.81 -15.55
C SER A 95 3.63 -1.55 -14.90
N PHE A 96 3.08 -2.55 -14.19
CA PHE A 96 1.83 -2.34 -13.47
C PHE A 96 1.99 -1.31 -12.36
N MET A 97 3.10 -1.39 -11.61
CA MET A 97 3.31 -0.41 -10.54
C MET A 97 3.40 1.01 -11.08
N PHE A 98 4.13 1.22 -12.17
CA PHE A 98 4.21 2.54 -12.79
C PHE A 98 2.85 3.02 -13.31
N ALA A 99 2.04 2.11 -13.81
CA ALA A 99 0.73 2.47 -14.32
C ALA A 99 -0.22 2.92 -13.20
N TYR A 100 -0.18 2.25 -12.07
CA TYR A 100 -1.11 2.54 -10.97
C TYR A 100 -0.58 3.58 -10.00
N LEU A 101 0.71 3.54 -9.69
CA LEU A 101 1.36 4.51 -8.79
C LEU A 101 2.66 4.97 -9.44
N PRO A 102 2.62 6.04 -10.24
CA PRO A 102 3.85 6.47 -10.93
C PRO A 102 5.01 6.79 -10.02
N ASP A 103 4.75 7.17 -8.77
CA ASP A 103 5.78 7.49 -7.80
C ASP A 103 6.09 6.33 -6.84
N TRP A 104 5.81 5.09 -7.25
CA TRP A 104 5.93 3.95 -6.34
C TRP A 104 7.35 3.74 -5.83
N GLU A 105 8.37 4.06 -6.63
CA GLU A 105 9.75 3.87 -6.20
C GLU A 105 10.12 4.83 -5.08
N GLU A 106 9.63 6.05 -5.15
CA GLU A 106 9.86 7.04 -4.11
C GLU A 106 9.16 6.61 -2.82
N ARG A 107 7.95 6.09 -2.94
CA ARG A 107 7.23 5.59 -1.76
C ARG A 107 7.94 4.40 -1.15
N GLU A 108 8.48 3.52 -1.98
CA GLU A 108 9.21 2.36 -1.48
C GLU A 108 10.44 2.79 -0.69
N GLN A 109 11.18 3.77 -1.19
CA GLN A 109 12.34 4.27 -0.48
C GLN A 109 11.96 4.88 0.86
N ARG A 110 10.89 5.65 0.89
CA ARG A 110 10.41 6.23 2.15
C ARG A 110 10.00 5.15 3.13
N LEU A 111 9.36 4.10 2.63
CA LEU A 111 8.93 3.01 3.49
C LEU A 111 10.13 2.33 4.16
N HIS A 112 11.25 2.20 3.46
CA HIS A 112 12.44 1.58 4.03
C HIS A 112 12.92 2.31 5.28
N SER A 113 12.67 3.60 5.40
CA SER A 113 13.11 4.35 6.57
C SER A 113 12.33 3.97 7.84
N TYR A 114 11.24 3.25 7.69
CA TYR A 114 10.45 2.78 8.83
C TYR A 114 10.76 1.32 9.21
N SER A 115 11.67 0.67 8.51
CA SER A 115 11.96 -0.74 8.77
C SER A 115 13.04 -0.96 9.84
#